data_f2ab5a075e103bc217712319c948d0ca
#
_entry.id   f2ab5a075e103bc217712319c948d0ca
#
_cell.length_a   1.000
_cell.length_b   1.000
_cell.length_c   1.000
_cell.angle_alpha   90.00
_cell.angle_beta   90.00
_cell.angle_gamma   90.00
#
_symmetry.space_group_name_H-M   'P 1'
#
loop_
_entity.id
_entity.type
_entity.pdbx_description
1 polymer ?
#
loop_
_entity_poly.entity_id
_entity_poly.type
_entity_poly.pdbx_seq_one_letter_code
_entity_poly.pdbx_strand_id
1 'polypeptide(L)'
;MRVVLDTSVLIGGGALPPGLKSAISAVSIAELHFGLLVAADDDTRALRATRLGLLEARYPEPLPVDDRVAREWGRLQAAVANRGGQPRRRSADLAIAATANVHDALLVTRNRNDLAIVDDLVRLLEPAGD
;
A
#
# COMPACT_ATOMS: atom_id res chain seq x y z
N MET A 1 -4.85 -5.35 16.76
CA MET A 1 -4.25 -4.17 16.07
C MET A 1 -4.50 -4.28 14.57
N ARG A 2 -4.86 -3.17 13.97
CA ARG A 2 -5.14 -3.13 12.53
C ARG A 2 -3.88 -2.75 11.73
N VAL A 3 -3.69 -3.39 10.59
CA VAL A 3 -2.61 -3.05 9.66
C VAL A 3 -3.16 -2.88 8.25
N VAL A 4 -2.54 -2.02 7.47
CA VAL A 4 -2.79 -1.89 6.03
C VAL A 4 -1.57 -2.47 5.32
N LEU A 5 -1.81 -3.37 4.38
CA LEU A 5 -0.73 -3.99 3.62
C LEU A 5 -0.42 -3.16 2.37
N ASP A 6 0.82 -2.71 2.26
CA ASP A 6 1.29 -2.05 1.05
C ASP A 6 1.33 -3.05 -0.12
N THR A 7 1.26 -2.54 -1.34
CA THR A 7 1.30 -3.36 -2.56
C THR A 7 2.54 -4.23 -2.61
N SER A 8 3.68 -3.75 -2.11
CA SER A 8 4.92 -4.54 -2.04
C SER A 8 4.76 -5.85 -1.25
N VAL A 9 3.94 -5.82 -0.20
CA VAL A 9 3.65 -7.01 0.62
C VAL A 9 2.69 -7.94 -0.11
N LEU A 10 1.72 -7.39 -0.81
CA LEU A 10 0.75 -8.18 -1.58
C LEU A 10 1.43 -8.94 -2.72
N ILE A 11 2.51 -8.41 -3.27
CA ILE A 11 3.30 -9.05 -4.32
C ILE A 11 4.39 -9.93 -3.72
N GLY A 12 5.17 -9.42 -2.78
CA GLY A 12 6.37 -10.07 -2.26
C GLY A 12 6.14 -10.98 -1.06
N GLY A 13 5.00 -10.86 -0.41
CA GLY A 13 4.69 -11.65 0.77
C GLY A 13 5.50 -11.23 1.99
N GLY A 14 5.59 -12.16 2.94
CA GLY A 14 6.30 -11.99 4.20
C GLY A 14 5.42 -12.36 5.37
N ALA A 15 6.04 -12.77 6.47
CA ALA A 15 5.31 -13.18 7.67
C ALA A 15 4.96 -11.97 8.52
N LEU A 16 3.77 -11.99 9.11
CA LEU A 16 3.30 -10.97 10.05
C LEU A 16 3.15 -11.58 11.44
N PRO A 17 3.32 -10.78 12.50
CA PRO A 17 3.00 -11.22 13.84
C PRO A 17 1.54 -11.69 13.92
N PRO A 18 1.23 -12.68 14.77
CA PRO A 18 -0.14 -13.15 14.91
C PRO A 18 -1.04 -12.07 15.55
N GLY A 19 -2.34 -12.20 15.30
CA GLY A 19 -3.34 -11.31 15.92
C GLY A 19 -3.56 -9.98 15.21
N LEU A 20 -2.91 -9.75 14.06
CA LEU A 20 -3.11 -8.52 13.30
C LEU A 20 -4.30 -8.66 12.36
N LYS A 21 -5.14 -7.63 12.31
CA LYS A 21 -6.23 -7.51 11.34
C LYS A 21 -5.72 -6.76 10.12
N SER A 22 -5.61 -7.45 9.00
CA SER A 22 -5.12 -6.83 7.77
C SER A 22 -6.24 -6.28 6.90
N ALA A 23 -5.94 -5.17 6.24
CA ALA A 23 -6.81 -4.55 5.24
C ALA A 23 -5.91 -4.06 4.10
N ILE A 24 -6.51 -3.77 2.95
CA ILE A 24 -5.80 -3.20 1.81
C ILE A 24 -6.49 -1.93 1.34
N SER A 25 -5.71 -1.06 0.71
CA SER A 25 -6.22 0.18 0.11
C SER A 25 -6.77 -0.10 -1.29
N ALA A 26 -7.80 0.64 -1.68
CA ALA A 26 -8.27 0.65 -3.07
C ALA A 26 -7.15 1.04 -4.05
N VAL A 27 -6.16 1.82 -3.61
CA VAL A 27 -5.00 2.18 -4.42
C VAL A 27 -4.19 0.94 -4.81
N SER A 28 -4.03 -0.02 -3.90
CA SER A 28 -3.36 -1.29 -4.21
C SER A 28 -4.09 -2.06 -5.31
N ILE A 29 -5.42 -2.06 -5.29
CA ILE A 29 -6.22 -2.66 -6.35
C ILE A 29 -5.92 -1.99 -7.69
N ALA A 30 -5.85 -0.66 -7.73
CA ALA A 30 -5.51 0.08 -8.95
C ALA A 30 -4.13 -0.30 -9.47
N GLU A 31 -3.14 -0.39 -8.59
CA GLU A 31 -1.77 -0.78 -8.97
C GLU A 31 -1.72 -2.21 -9.51
N LEU A 32 -2.45 -3.13 -8.91
CA LEU A 32 -2.47 -4.53 -9.33
C LEU A 32 -3.20 -4.70 -10.67
N HIS A 33 -4.29 -3.97 -10.89
CA HIS A 33 -4.97 -3.95 -12.19
C HIS A 33 -4.06 -3.37 -13.28
N PHE A 34 -3.38 -2.27 -12.99
CA PHE A 34 -2.43 -1.70 -13.93
C PHE A 34 -1.35 -2.74 -14.30
N GLY A 35 -0.77 -3.40 -13.30
CA GLY A 35 0.24 -4.42 -13.55
C GLY A 35 -0.25 -5.60 -14.38
N LEU A 36 -1.51 -6.00 -14.17
CA LEU A 36 -2.16 -7.04 -14.97
C LEU A 36 -2.31 -6.61 -16.44
N LEU A 37 -2.79 -5.40 -16.67
CA LEU A 37 -3.12 -4.90 -18.00
C LEU A 37 -1.88 -4.61 -18.86
N VAL A 38 -0.73 -4.30 -18.24
CA VAL A 38 0.52 -4.02 -18.94
C VAL A 38 1.47 -5.23 -19.01
N ALA A 39 1.00 -6.41 -18.56
CA ALA A 39 1.83 -7.61 -18.59
C ALA A 39 2.31 -7.91 -20.02
N ALA A 40 3.61 -8.23 -20.17
CA ALA A 40 4.24 -8.35 -21.47
C ALA A 40 3.87 -9.63 -22.22
N ASP A 41 3.46 -10.67 -21.49
CA ASP A 41 3.10 -11.96 -22.07
C ASP A 41 1.90 -12.59 -21.35
N ASP A 42 1.34 -13.64 -21.98
CA ASP A 42 0.14 -14.28 -21.48
C ASP A 42 0.37 -15.03 -20.17
N ASP A 43 1.53 -15.64 -19.98
CA ASP A 43 1.83 -16.37 -18.74
C ASP A 43 1.92 -15.42 -17.55
N THR A 44 2.59 -14.29 -17.73
CA THR A 44 2.67 -13.26 -16.69
C THR A 44 1.29 -12.68 -16.39
N ARG A 45 0.50 -12.41 -17.43
CA ARG A 45 -0.86 -11.90 -17.27
C ARG A 45 -1.73 -12.86 -16.49
N ALA A 46 -1.67 -14.16 -16.81
CA ALA A 46 -2.44 -15.20 -16.12
C ALA A 46 -2.05 -15.28 -14.65
N LEU A 47 -0.75 -15.22 -14.36
CA LEU A 47 -0.24 -15.25 -12.99
C LEU A 47 -0.75 -14.05 -12.17
N ARG A 48 -0.67 -12.86 -12.76
CA ARG A 48 -1.14 -11.63 -12.11
C ARG A 48 -2.65 -11.61 -11.93
N ALA A 49 -3.40 -12.14 -12.91
CA ALA A 49 -4.85 -12.27 -12.79
C ALA A 49 -5.25 -13.20 -11.65
N THR A 50 -4.56 -14.32 -11.51
CA THR A 50 -4.80 -15.27 -10.40
C THR A 50 -4.54 -14.61 -9.06
N ARG A 51 -3.41 -13.92 -8.93
CA ARG A 51 -3.06 -13.20 -7.69
C ARG A 51 -4.14 -12.17 -7.34
N LEU A 52 -4.55 -11.36 -8.31
CA LEU A 52 -5.55 -10.32 -8.09
C LEU A 52 -6.88 -10.94 -7.65
N GLY A 53 -7.31 -12.02 -8.31
CA GLY A 53 -8.55 -12.71 -7.94
C GLY A 53 -8.51 -13.22 -6.50
N LEU A 54 -7.39 -13.79 -6.06
CA LEU A 54 -7.23 -14.26 -4.68
C LEU A 54 -7.28 -13.10 -3.68
N LEU A 55 -6.67 -11.97 -4.02
CA LEU A 55 -6.68 -10.79 -3.16
C LEU A 55 -8.06 -10.17 -3.06
N GLU A 56 -8.80 -10.09 -4.17
CA GLU A 56 -10.17 -9.58 -4.17
C GLU A 56 -11.10 -10.48 -3.38
N ALA A 57 -10.90 -11.80 -3.41
CA ALA A 57 -11.66 -12.74 -2.60
C ALA A 57 -11.34 -12.58 -1.11
N ARG A 58 -10.06 -12.36 -0.78
CA ARG A 58 -9.61 -12.20 0.61
C ARG A 58 -10.02 -10.83 1.20
N TYR A 59 -10.03 -9.80 0.36
CA TYR A 59 -10.35 -8.42 0.75
C TYR A 59 -11.47 -7.88 -0.14
N PRO A 60 -12.72 -8.30 0.07
CA PRO A 60 -13.83 -7.90 -0.79
C PRO A 60 -14.19 -6.43 -0.68
N GLU A 61 -13.77 -5.76 0.39
CA GLU A 61 -14.06 -4.35 0.64
C GLU A 61 -12.77 -3.59 0.93
N PRO A 62 -11.95 -3.28 -0.12
CA PRO A 62 -10.77 -2.46 0.09
C PRO A 62 -11.12 -1.10 0.68
N LEU A 63 -10.23 -0.54 1.48
CA LEU A 63 -10.44 0.77 2.08
C LEU A 63 -10.40 1.85 1.00
N PRO A 64 -11.45 2.66 0.86
CA PRO A 64 -11.53 3.64 -0.22
C PRO A 64 -10.63 4.85 0.01
N VAL A 65 -10.34 5.56 -1.07
CA VAL A 65 -9.76 6.91 -0.99
C VAL A 65 -10.93 7.88 -0.87
N ASP A 66 -11.42 8.05 0.34
CA ASP A 66 -12.49 8.98 0.65
C ASP A 66 -11.93 10.38 0.96
N ASP A 67 -12.77 11.30 1.41
CA ASP A 67 -12.37 12.67 1.72
C ASP A 67 -11.30 12.72 2.82
N ARG A 68 -11.44 11.90 3.86
CA ARG A 68 -10.46 11.88 4.96
C ARG A 68 -9.09 11.39 4.48
N VAL A 69 -9.08 10.34 3.69
CA VAL A 69 -7.85 9.81 3.10
C VAL A 69 -7.23 10.83 2.14
N ALA A 70 -8.05 11.49 1.31
CA ALA A 70 -7.55 12.49 0.37
C ALA A 70 -6.85 13.66 1.09
N ARG A 71 -7.41 14.13 2.21
CA ARG A 71 -6.82 15.22 2.99
C ARG A 71 -5.49 14.79 3.64
N GLU A 72 -5.45 13.60 4.21
CA GLU A 72 -4.22 13.05 4.80
C GLU A 72 -3.15 12.82 3.72
N TRP A 73 -3.57 12.35 2.56
CA TRP A 73 -2.68 12.19 1.40
C TRP A 73 -2.05 13.53 1.00
N GLY A 74 -2.87 14.59 0.90
CA GLY A 74 -2.36 15.94 0.64
C GLY A 74 -1.37 16.41 1.70
N ARG A 75 -1.64 16.13 2.98
CA ARG A 75 -0.73 16.48 4.08
C ARG A 75 0.61 15.78 3.94
N LEU A 76 0.61 14.48 3.63
CA LEU A 76 1.85 13.72 3.45
C LEU A 76 2.64 14.21 2.23
N GLN A 77 1.95 14.52 1.12
CA GLN A 77 2.58 15.06 -0.07
C GLN A 77 3.24 16.42 0.23
N ALA A 78 2.58 17.28 0.98
CA ALA A 78 3.14 18.55 1.39
C ALA A 78 4.38 18.39 2.27
N ALA A 79 4.35 17.42 3.20
CA ALA A 79 5.51 17.12 4.03
C ALA A 79 6.71 16.67 3.19
N VAL A 80 6.50 15.81 2.21
CA VAL A 80 7.55 15.37 1.29
C VAL A 80 8.14 16.57 0.54
N ALA A 81 7.29 17.41 -0.05
CA ALA A 81 7.73 18.58 -0.79
C ALA A 81 8.50 19.56 0.08
N ASN A 82 8.01 19.84 1.30
CA ASN A 82 8.64 20.77 2.24
C ASN A 82 9.99 20.26 2.75
N ARG A 83 10.20 18.95 2.70
CA ARG A 83 11.46 18.31 3.12
C ARG A 83 12.42 18.07 1.95
N GLY A 84 12.13 18.63 0.78
CA GLY A 84 13.01 18.56 -0.40
C GLY A 84 12.82 17.32 -1.25
N GLY A 85 11.79 16.51 -0.99
CA GLY A 85 11.47 15.34 -1.81
C GLY A 85 10.55 15.66 -2.96
N GLN A 86 10.22 14.62 -3.73
CA GLN A 86 9.34 14.72 -4.90
C GLN A 86 8.09 13.88 -4.67
N PRO A 87 6.97 14.49 -4.25
CA PRO A 87 5.79 13.71 -3.87
C PRO A 87 5.22 12.85 -5.00
N ARG A 88 5.36 13.28 -6.26
CA ARG A 88 4.84 12.53 -7.41
C ARG A 88 5.50 11.18 -7.60
N ARG A 89 6.76 11.02 -7.17
CA ARG A 89 7.51 9.77 -7.32
C ARG A 89 6.95 8.65 -6.44
N ARG A 90 6.30 8.99 -5.35
CA ARG A 90 5.75 8.06 -4.37
C ARG A 90 4.27 8.32 -4.13
N SER A 91 3.56 8.84 -5.14
CA SER A 91 2.17 9.28 -4.97
C SER A 91 1.27 8.15 -4.48
N ALA A 92 1.34 6.98 -5.11
CA ALA A 92 0.54 5.83 -4.68
C ALA A 92 0.94 5.33 -3.29
N ASP A 93 2.23 5.26 -2.99
CA ASP A 93 2.71 4.86 -1.67
C ASP A 93 2.21 5.81 -0.59
N LEU A 94 2.21 7.11 -0.87
CA LEU A 94 1.70 8.11 0.07
C LEU A 94 0.18 8.00 0.26
N ALA A 95 -0.56 7.64 -0.79
CA ALA A 95 -2.01 7.43 -0.68
C ALA A 95 -2.32 6.21 0.20
N ILE A 96 -1.54 5.13 0.06
CA ILE A 96 -1.69 3.95 0.90
C ILE A 96 -1.32 4.27 2.35
N ALA A 97 -0.23 5.02 2.56
CA ALA A 97 0.17 5.47 3.89
C ALA A 97 -0.92 6.35 4.54
N ALA A 98 -1.52 7.25 3.75
CA ALA A 98 -2.63 8.09 4.23
C ALA A 98 -3.82 7.23 4.66
N THR A 99 -4.12 6.17 3.91
CA THR A 99 -5.18 5.22 4.26
C THR A 99 -4.90 4.59 5.62
N ALA A 100 -3.67 4.14 5.85
CA ALA A 100 -3.28 3.56 7.13
C ALA A 100 -3.45 4.58 8.27
N ASN A 101 -2.99 5.80 8.08
CA ASN A 101 -3.08 6.85 9.10
C ASN A 101 -4.53 7.16 9.47
N VAL A 102 -5.40 7.30 8.48
CA VAL A 102 -6.82 7.62 8.71
C VAL A 102 -7.51 6.50 9.50
N HIS A 103 -7.14 5.26 9.27
CA HIS A 103 -7.71 4.11 9.96
C HIS A 103 -6.95 3.72 11.23
N ASP A 104 -6.03 4.57 11.69
CA ASP A 104 -5.22 4.33 12.89
C ASP A 104 -4.52 2.97 12.83
N ALA A 105 -3.91 2.67 11.69
CA ALA A 105 -3.31 1.39 11.41
C ALA A 105 -1.80 1.53 11.16
N LEU A 106 -1.07 0.44 11.42
CA LEU A 106 0.31 0.33 10.94
C LEU A 106 0.29 0.08 9.44
N LEU A 107 1.25 0.65 8.72
CA LEU A 107 1.48 0.33 7.32
C LEU A 107 2.56 -0.75 7.24
N VAL A 108 2.21 -1.91 6.70
CA VAL A 108 3.17 -2.99 6.48
C VAL A 108 3.75 -2.84 5.08
N THR A 109 5.06 -2.67 4.97
CA THR A 109 5.73 -2.46 3.69
C THR A 109 7.08 -3.17 3.66
N ARG A 110 7.44 -3.69 2.49
CA ARG A 110 8.77 -4.23 2.23
C ARG A 110 9.74 -3.13 1.76
N ASN A 111 9.23 -1.94 1.47
CA ASN A 111 9.99 -0.82 0.89
C ASN A 111 10.04 0.36 1.86
N ARG A 112 10.45 0.10 3.10
CA ARG A 112 10.50 1.13 4.16
C ARG A 112 11.29 2.36 3.74
N ASN A 113 12.37 2.17 2.99
CA ASN A 113 13.23 3.28 2.54
C ASN A 113 12.48 4.25 1.60
N ASP A 114 11.47 3.77 0.87
CA ASP A 114 10.69 4.61 -0.03
C ASP A 114 9.86 5.65 0.72
N LEU A 115 9.62 5.42 2.01
CA LEU A 115 8.85 6.33 2.87
C LEU A 115 9.71 6.98 3.95
N ALA A 116 11.04 6.87 3.85
CA ALA A 116 11.97 7.37 4.88
C ALA A 116 11.76 8.86 5.18
N ILE A 117 11.45 9.66 4.17
CA ILE A 117 11.28 11.12 4.30
C ILE A 117 10.07 11.49 5.18
N VAL A 118 9.12 10.58 5.36
CA VAL A 118 7.93 10.79 6.20
C VAL A 118 7.75 9.68 7.26
N ASP A 119 8.82 8.97 7.61
CA ASP A 119 8.72 7.85 8.55
C ASP A 119 8.30 8.26 9.97
N ASP A 120 8.44 9.53 10.32
CA ASP A 120 7.95 10.10 11.57
C ASP A 120 6.43 10.38 11.53
N LEU A 121 5.82 10.36 10.34
CA LEU A 121 4.40 10.66 10.15
C LEU A 121 3.57 9.42 9.83
N VAL A 122 4.20 8.27 9.61
CA VAL A 122 3.55 7.01 9.27
C VAL A 122 4.13 5.91 10.15
N ARG A 123 3.28 5.12 10.78
CA ARG A 123 3.75 3.99 11.59
C ARG A 123 4.02 2.80 10.67
N LEU A 124 5.29 2.44 10.52
CA LEU A 124 5.73 1.42 9.59
C LEU A 124 6.07 0.11 10.30
N LEU A 125 5.76 -1.00 9.65
CA LEU A 125 6.13 -2.34 10.08
C LEU A 125 6.65 -3.10 8.86
N GLU A 126 7.81 -3.72 8.99
CA GLU A 126 8.32 -4.60 7.93
C GLU A 126 7.88 -6.03 8.20
N PRO A 127 7.42 -6.78 7.18
CA PRO A 127 7.16 -8.20 7.36
C PRO A 127 8.45 -8.94 7.60
N ALA A 128 8.41 -10.02 8.39
CA ALA A 128 9.57 -10.86 8.61
C ALA A 128 9.90 -11.64 7.33
N GLY A 129 11.19 -11.74 7.04
CA GLY A 129 11.80 -12.54 5.98
C GLY A 129 10.94 -12.92 4.79
N ASP A 130 11.26 -13.97 4.11
CA ASP A 130 10.40 -14.54 3.06
C ASP A 130 10.26 -16.04 3.21
#